data_39f6cf32e8225f00b2656d64d80bbf5a
#
_entry.id   39f6cf32e8225f00b2656d64d80bbf5a
#
_cell.length_a   1.000
_cell.length_b   1.000
_cell.length_c   1.000
_cell.angle_alpha   90.00
_cell.angle_beta   90.00
_cell.angle_gamma   90.00
#
_symmetry.space_group_name_H-M   'P 1'
#
loop_
_entity.id
_entity.type
_entity.pdbx_description
1 polymer ?
#
loop_
_entity_poly.entity_id
_entity_poly.type
_entity_poly.pdbx_seq_one_letter_code
_entity_poly.pdbx_strand_id
1 'polypeptide(L)' 'MIWNRIKVLRAERDWTQVDLADKVGISRQAVISIEKYKYTPSLELAFKIAEAFDVSIDKVFEYRRDEKS' A
#
# COMPACT_ATOMS: atom_id res chain seq x y z
N MET A 1 -9.07 -6.77 9.60
CA MET A 1 -8.75 -5.54 8.88
C MET A 1 -7.34 -5.63 8.32
N ILE A 2 -7.13 -5.04 7.18
CA ILE A 2 -5.80 -5.06 6.55
C ILE A 2 -5.14 -3.71 6.77
N TRP A 3 -3.98 -3.74 7.44
CA TRP A 3 -3.15 -2.56 7.68
C TRP A 3 -2.09 -2.47 6.61
N ASN A 4 -1.58 -1.28 6.35
CA ASN A 4 -0.50 -1.14 5.41
C ASN A 4 0.57 -0.17 5.91
N ARG A 5 1.76 -0.30 5.34
CA ARG A 5 2.91 0.53 5.67
C ARG A 5 3.34 1.35 4.45
N ILE A 6 2.42 1.62 3.55
CA ILE A 6 2.75 2.31 2.31
C ILE A 6 3.37 3.67 2.60
N LYS A 7 2.79 4.41 3.52
CA LYS A 7 3.28 5.74 3.85
C LYS A 7 4.71 5.69 4.40
N VAL A 8 4.98 4.73 5.28
CA VAL A 8 6.32 4.56 5.86
C VAL A 8 7.32 4.17 4.78
N LEU A 9 6.95 3.21 3.93
CA LEU A 9 7.85 2.75 2.86
C LEU A 9 8.15 3.86 1.87
N ARG A 10 7.14 4.68 1.56
CA ARG A 10 7.38 5.85 0.70
C ARG A 10 8.35 6.82 1.35
N ALA A 11 8.12 7.12 2.64
CA ALA A 11 8.97 8.06 3.36
C ALA A 11 10.42 7.61 3.39
N GLU A 12 10.63 6.31 3.57
CA GLU A 12 11.99 5.76 3.60
C GLU A 12 12.72 5.92 2.28
N ARG A 13 11.97 6.06 1.18
CA ARG A 13 12.53 6.18 -0.16
C ARG A 13 12.40 7.59 -0.71
N ASP A 14 11.88 8.52 0.08
CA ASP A 14 11.61 9.89 -0.35
C ASP A 14 10.67 9.94 -1.56
N TRP A 15 9.71 9.02 -1.59
CA TRP A 15 8.71 8.98 -2.66
C TRP A 15 7.46 9.74 -2.24
N THR A 16 6.93 10.53 -3.18
CA THR A 16 5.61 11.14 -3.01
C THR A 16 4.54 10.12 -3.37
N GLN A 17 3.27 10.48 -3.10
CA GLN A 17 2.15 9.64 -3.52
C GLN A 17 2.12 9.50 -5.03
N VAL A 18 2.47 10.57 -5.74
CA VAL A 18 2.53 10.55 -7.21
C VAL A 18 3.63 9.59 -7.68
N ASP A 19 4.78 9.60 -7.01
CA ASP A 19 5.87 8.70 -7.38
C ASP A 19 5.42 7.25 -7.31
N LEU A 20 4.75 6.87 -6.23
CA LEU A 20 4.27 5.50 -6.09
C LEU A 20 3.18 5.19 -7.12
N ALA A 21 2.25 6.13 -7.32
CA ALA A 21 1.18 5.95 -8.28
C ALA A 21 1.74 5.66 -9.68
N ASP A 22 2.75 6.43 -10.09
CA ASP A 22 3.38 6.25 -11.39
C ASP A 22 4.08 4.90 -11.51
N LYS A 23 4.75 4.46 -10.44
CA LYS A 23 5.48 3.19 -10.46
C LYS A 23 4.55 1.99 -10.55
N VAL A 24 3.37 2.10 -9.97
CA VAL A 24 2.41 1.01 -9.93
C VAL A 24 1.42 1.08 -11.09
N GLY A 25 1.24 2.26 -11.67
CA GLY A 25 0.31 2.44 -12.77
C GLY A 25 -1.11 2.70 -12.32
N ILE A 26 -1.28 3.37 -11.19
CA ILE A 26 -2.60 3.74 -10.66
C ILE A 26 -2.63 5.25 -10.45
N SER A 27 -3.80 5.78 -10.11
CA SER A 27 -3.94 7.21 -9.88
C SER A 27 -3.42 7.58 -8.50
N ARG A 28 -3.05 8.85 -8.33
CA ARG A 28 -2.67 9.38 -7.03
C ARG A 28 -3.82 9.21 -6.04
N GLN A 29 -5.06 9.42 -6.51
CA GLN A 29 -6.22 9.29 -5.65
C GLN A 29 -6.37 7.87 -5.11
N ALA A 30 -6.04 6.87 -5.92
CA ALA A 30 -6.07 5.49 -5.47
C ALA A 30 -5.06 5.26 -4.35
N VAL A 31 -3.85 5.80 -4.49
CA VAL A 31 -2.83 5.70 -3.43
C VAL A 31 -3.35 6.33 -2.15
N ILE A 32 -3.92 7.53 -2.24
CA ILE A 32 -4.46 8.23 -1.08
C ILE A 32 -5.53 7.39 -0.39
N SER A 33 -6.44 6.82 -1.18
CA SER A 33 -7.55 6.03 -0.63
C SER A 33 -7.05 4.77 0.07
N ILE A 34 -6.03 4.12 -0.49
CA ILE A 34 -5.45 2.93 0.13
C ILE A 34 -4.76 3.30 1.45
N GLU A 35 -4.00 4.39 1.46
CA GLU A 35 -3.30 4.82 2.67
C GLU A 35 -4.26 5.21 3.78
N LYS A 36 -5.44 5.71 3.42
CA LYS A 36 -6.44 6.13 4.39
C LYS A 36 -7.43 5.02 4.75
N TYR A 37 -7.18 3.82 4.25
CA TYR A 37 -8.01 2.65 4.55
C TYR A 37 -9.46 2.78 4.03
N LYS A 38 -9.65 3.58 3.00
CA LYS A 38 -10.96 3.73 2.37
C LYS A 38 -11.16 2.77 1.21
N TYR A 39 -10.10 2.13 0.78
CA TYR A 39 -10.09 1.24 -0.35
C TYR A 39 -9.08 0.14 -0.13
N THR A 40 -9.52 -1.10 -0.26
CA THR A 40 -8.63 -2.26 -0.14
C THR A 40 -8.24 -2.68 -1.56
N PRO A 41 -6.94 -2.70 -1.87
CA PRO A 41 -6.51 -3.06 -3.22
C PRO A 41 -6.80 -4.53 -3.50
N SER A 42 -6.98 -4.84 -4.78
CA SER A 42 -7.07 -6.22 -5.22
C SER A 42 -5.75 -6.93 -4.89
N LEU A 43 -5.79 -8.25 -4.88
CA LEU A 43 -4.59 -9.03 -4.62
C LEU A 43 -3.50 -8.70 -5.64
N GLU A 44 -3.88 -8.60 -6.91
CA GLU A 44 -2.91 -8.26 -7.95
C GLU A 44 -2.27 -6.90 -7.70
N LEU A 45 -3.08 -5.91 -7.36
CA LEU A 45 -2.57 -4.57 -7.08
C LEU A 45 -1.68 -4.57 -5.86
N ALA A 46 -2.05 -5.34 -4.83
CA ALA A 46 -1.24 -5.44 -3.62
C ALA A 46 0.15 -5.99 -3.94
N PHE A 47 0.24 -7.01 -4.79
CA PHE A 47 1.53 -7.55 -5.21
C PHE A 47 2.33 -6.53 -6.03
N LYS A 48 1.66 -5.76 -6.89
CA LYS A 48 2.34 -4.73 -7.67
C LYS A 48 2.93 -3.65 -6.80
N ILE A 49 2.22 -3.28 -5.73
CA ILE A 49 2.72 -2.29 -4.78
C ILE A 49 3.96 -2.82 -4.07
N ALA A 50 3.90 -4.07 -3.61
CA ALA A 50 5.05 -4.68 -2.95
C ALA A 50 6.24 -4.74 -3.89
N GLU A 51 6.00 -5.09 -5.15
CA GLU A 51 7.06 -5.16 -6.15
C GLU A 51 7.69 -3.79 -6.39
N ALA A 52 6.87 -2.74 -6.42
CA ALA A 52 7.39 -1.38 -6.59
C ALA A 52 8.34 -0.99 -5.47
N PHE A 53 8.05 -1.44 -4.25
CA PHE A 53 8.92 -1.19 -3.11
C PHE A 53 10.07 -2.19 -3.02
N ASP A 54 10.05 -3.23 -3.84
CA ASP A 54 11.06 -4.30 -3.83
C ASP A 54 11.10 -5.01 -2.48
N VAL A 55 9.93 -5.29 -1.94
CA VAL A 55 9.79 -6.04 -0.69
C VAL A 55 8.69 -7.08 -0.87
N SER A 56 8.62 -8.04 0.04
CA SER A 56 7.55 -9.02 0.01
C SER A 56 6.25 -8.36 0.46
N ILE A 57 5.12 -8.96 0.05
CA ILE A 57 3.82 -8.36 0.30
C ILE A 57 3.52 -8.22 1.79
N ASP A 58 4.05 -9.11 2.62
CA ASP A 58 3.85 -9.04 4.06
C ASP A 58 4.60 -7.87 4.73
N LYS A 59 5.52 -7.25 4.01
CA LYS A 59 6.19 -6.04 4.48
C LYS A 59 5.36 -4.80 4.21
N VAL A 60 4.39 -4.90 3.30
CA VAL A 60 3.52 -3.78 2.94
C VAL A 60 2.18 -3.89 3.64
N PHE A 61 1.59 -5.08 3.64
CA PHE A 61 0.24 -5.30 4.16
C PHE A 61 0.27 -6.32 5.29
N GLU A 62 -0.56 -6.08 6.29
CA GLU A 62 -0.67 -6.97 7.43
C GLU A 62 -2.14 -7.17 7.75
N TYR A 63 -2.57 -8.44 7.89
CA TYR A 63 -3.93 -8.73 8.28
C TYR A 63 -4.00 -8.84 9.80
N ARG A 64 -4.90 -8.10 10.41
CA ARG A 64 -5.13 -8.17 11.85
C ARG A 64 -6.59 -8.50 12.11
N ARG A 65 -6.79 -9.48 12.95
CA ARG A 65 -8.14 -9.86 13.34
C ARG A 65 -8.68 -8.84 14.34
N ASP A 66 -10.02 -8.75 14.36
CA ASP A 66 -10.68 -7.92 15.36
C ASP A 66 -10.57 -8.62 16.70
N GLU A 67 -9.92 -7.97 17.64
CA GLU A 67 -9.69 -8.55 18.97
C GLU A 67 -10.96 -8.76 19.75
N LYS A 68 -12.03 -8.11 19.36
CA LYS A 68 -13.29 -8.22 20.10
C LYS A 68 -14.15 -9.36 19.67
N SER A 69 -13.83 -10.00 18.61
CA SER A 69 -14.63 -11.12 18.12
C SER A 69 -14.43 -12.36 18.97
#